data_4ab8fad238af7e277b9c9fc40ae846b3
#
_entry.id   4ab8fad238af7e277b9c9fc40ae846b3
#
_cell.length_a   1.000
_cell.length_b   1.000
_cell.length_c   1.000
_cell.angle_alpha   90.00
_cell.angle_beta   90.00
_cell.angle_gamma   90.00
#
_symmetry.space_group_name_H-M   'P 1'
#
loop_
_entity.id
_entity.type
_entity.pdbx_description
1 polymer ?
#
loop_
_entity_poly.entity_id
_entity_poly.type
_entity_poly.pdbx_seq_one_letter_code
_entity_poly.pdbx_strand_id
1 'polypeptide(L)'
;MKTAGLSIAAVALCLASAVPANAAVTKYDGAWNLQFVTQRGSCDTYNFTVNVNNGVVTHPNLVRFHGRVLNSGAVNASVIVMDKSASGSGRLTAAAGRGTWSGYSGQTRCGGYWTAQKAT
;
A
#
# COMPACT_ATOMS: atom_id res chain seq x y z
N MET A 1 52.44 -18.42 -19.13
CA MET A 1 51.85 -18.16 -18.83
C MET A 1 51.06 -17.61 -18.73
N LYS A 2 50.75 -17.30 -18.49
CA LYS A 2 50.09 -16.77 -18.21
C LYS A 2 49.05 -16.60 -18.17
N THR A 3 48.45 -16.67 -18.13
CA THR A 3 47.54 -16.53 -18.08
C THR A 3 46.78 -16.10 -17.63
N ALA A 4 46.72 -16.01 -17.28
CA ALA A 4 46.22 -15.55 -16.72
C ALA A 4 45.21 -14.77 -16.67
N GLY A 5 45.07 -14.10 -17.03
CA GLY A 5 44.16 -13.17 -16.92
C GLY A 5 42.84 -13.50 -16.75
N LEU A 6 42.62 -14.42 -17.15
CA LEU A 6 41.53 -14.87 -17.07
C LEU A 6 40.70 -14.53 -16.07
N SER A 7 40.92 -14.64 -15.10
CA SER A 7 40.16 -14.47 -14.00
C SER A 7 39.40 -13.24 -14.01
N ILE A 8 39.88 -12.38 -14.59
CA ILE A 8 39.26 -11.21 -14.64
C ILE A 8 37.91 -11.20 -15.01
N ALA A 9 37.65 -11.84 -15.99
CA ALA A 9 36.34 -11.88 -16.47
C ALA A 9 35.34 -12.08 -15.39
N ALA A 10 35.64 -12.86 -14.54
CA ALA A 10 34.73 -13.21 -13.52
C ALA A 10 34.22 -12.04 -12.82
N VAL A 11 35.02 -11.15 -12.64
CA VAL A 11 34.64 -10.00 -11.95
C VAL A 11 33.46 -9.30 -12.52
N ALA A 12 33.52 -9.10 -13.75
CA ALA A 12 32.49 -8.38 -14.40
C ALA A 12 31.15 -8.92 -14.08
N LEU A 13 31.10 -10.17 -13.95
CA LEU A 13 29.87 -10.78 -13.68
C LEU A 13 29.23 -10.31 -12.46
N CYS A 14 29.90 -10.24 -11.45
CA CYS A 14 29.33 -9.90 -10.21
C CYS A 14 28.61 -8.59 -10.29
N LEU A 15 29.12 -7.75 -11.05
CA LEU A 15 28.54 -6.46 -11.14
C LEU A 15 27.18 -6.48 -11.75
N ALA A 16 27.03 -7.28 -12.70
CA ALA A 16 25.80 -7.33 -13.41
C ALA A 16 24.63 -7.68 -12.52
N SER A 17 24.90 -8.32 -11.45
CA SER A 17 23.82 -8.74 -10.60
C SER A 17 23.44 -7.73 -9.53
N ALA A 18 23.97 -6.56 -9.61
CA ALA A 18 23.69 -5.57 -8.60
C ALA A 18 22.31 -4.96 -8.82
N VAL A 19 21.29 -5.65 -8.38
CA VAL A 19 19.94 -5.16 -8.44
C VAL A 19 19.59 -4.63 -7.05
N PRO A 20 19.10 -3.41 -6.94
CA PRO A 20 18.77 -2.85 -5.64
C PRO A 20 17.71 -3.70 -4.96
N ALA A 21 17.95 -4.04 -3.73
CA ALA A 21 16.99 -4.82 -2.98
C ALA A 21 15.74 -4.03 -2.68
N ASN A 22 15.86 -2.71 -2.67
CA ASN A 22 14.75 -1.84 -2.31
C ASN A 22 14.32 -1.00 -3.49
N ALA A 23 13.94 -1.66 -4.56
CA ALA A 23 13.41 -0.94 -5.69
C ALA A 23 12.16 -0.19 -5.28
N ALA A 24 12.07 1.06 -5.66
CA ALA A 24 10.96 1.90 -5.29
C ALA A 24 9.68 1.45 -5.98
N VAL A 25 8.57 1.53 -5.26
CA VAL A 25 7.25 1.25 -5.82
C VAL A 25 6.59 2.59 -6.09
N THR A 26 6.73 3.09 -7.30
CA THR A 26 6.28 4.44 -7.63
C THR A 26 5.05 4.51 -8.51
N LYS A 27 4.62 3.39 -9.06
CA LYS A 27 3.49 3.42 -10.00
C LYS A 27 2.16 3.81 -9.37
N TYR A 28 2.07 3.81 -8.06
CA TYR A 28 0.84 4.19 -7.37
C TYR A 28 0.96 5.54 -6.66
N ASP A 29 2.07 6.25 -6.85
CA ASP A 29 2.30 7.53 -6.19
C ASP A 29 1.22 8.54 -6.54
N GLY A 30 0.84 9.32 -5.55
CA GLY A 30 -0.11 10.40 -5.73
C GLY A 30 -1.21 10.37 -4.69
N ALA A 31 -2.21 11.21 -4.91
CA ALA A 31 -3.36 11.29 -4.02
C ALA A 31 -4.45 10.32 -4.50
N TRP A 32 -5.10 9.70 -3.55
CA TRP A 32 -6.16 8.73 -3.82
C TRP A 32 -7.38 9.05 -2.98
N ASN A 33 -8.55 9.00 -3.59
CA ASN A 33 -9.81 9.16 -2.90
C ASN A 33 -10.37 7.79 -2.58
N LEU A 34 -10.62 7.53 -1.30
CA LEU A 34 -11.13 6.25 -0.85
C LEU A 34 -12.52 6.40 -0.29
N GLN A 35 -13.38 5.44 -0.58
CA GLN A 35 -14.69 5.35 0.03
C GLN A 35 -14.83 4.00 0.71
N PHE A 36 -15.16 4.00 1.99
CA PHE A 36 -15.39 2.79 2.77
C PHE A 36 -16.87 2.66 2.98
N VAL A 37 -17.45 1.60 2.44
CA VAL A 37 -18.89 1.34 2.51
C VAL A 37 -19.14 0.24 3.52
N THR A 38 -20.04 0.51 4.46
CA THR A 38 -20.40 -0.46 5.49
C THR A 38 -21.51 -1.36 4.97
N GLN A 39 -21.28 -2.66 5.00
CA GLN A 39 -22.27 -3.67 4.63
C GLN A 39 -22.73 -4.48 5.84
N ARG A 40 -21.93 -4.50 6.91
CA ARG A 40 -22.23 -5.20 8.16
C ARG A 40 -21.97 -4.25 9.30
N GLY A 41 -22.89 -4.26 10.28
CA GLY A 41 -22.81 -3.37 11.42
C GLY A 41 -23.43 -2.02 11.10
N SER A 42 -23.37 -1.12 12.06
CA SER A 42 -24.05 0.18 11.96
C SER A 42 -23.08 1.35 11.82
N CYS A 43 -21.91 1.11 11.28
CA CYS A 43 -20.96 2.19 11.02
C CYS A 43 -21.37 2.99 9.80
N ASP A 44 -20.92 4.23 9.76
CA ASP A 44 -21.20 5.11 8.62
C ASP A 44 -20.33 4.77 7.42
N THR A 45 -20.65 5.36 6.29
CA THR A 45 -19.78 5.35 5.13
C THR A 45 -18.76 6.46 5.32
N TYR A 46 -17.50 6.14 5.04
CA TYR A 46 -16.39 7.10 5.23
C TYR A 46 -15.70 7.39 3.91
N ASN A 47 -15.32 8.65 3.75
CA ASN A 47 -14.55 9.09 2.60
C ASN A 47 -13.24 9.69 3.09
N PHE A 48 -12.14 9.26 2.50
CA PHE A 48 -10.81 9.72 2.86
C PHE A 48 -10.02 10.08 1.62
N THR A 49 -9.10 11.02 1.77
CA THR A 49 -8.05 11.22 0.78
C THR A 49 -6.75 10.82 1.44
N VAL A 50 -6.01 9.95 0.79
CA VAL A 50 -4.72 9.49 1.27
C VAL A 50 -3.65 9.78 0.23
N ASN A 51 -2.40 9.73 0.66
CA ASN A 51 -1.26 9.88 -0.24
C ASN A 51 -0.48 8.60 -0.29
N VAL A 52 -0.02 8.24 -1.47
CA VAL A 52 0.85 7.09 -1.66
C VAL A 52 2.18 7.59 -2.17
N ASN A 53 3.25 7.16 -1.52
CA ASN A 53 4.62 7.51 -1.91
C ASN A 53 5.53 6.31 -1.67
N ASN A 54 6.11 5.79 -2.72
CA ASN A 54 6.98 4.60 -2.66
C ASN A 54 6.29 3.42 -1.97
N GLY A 55 5.00 3.24 -2.24
CA GLY A 55 4.24 2.16 -1.66
C GLY A 55 3.80 2.39 -0.22
N VAL A 56 4.10 3.54 0.35
CA VAL A 56 3.66 3.87 1.70
C VAL A 56 2.42 4.74 1.61
N VAL A 57 1.35 4.33 2.28
CA VAL A 57 0.09 5.06 2.28
C VAL A 57 -0.01 5.84 3.58
N THR A 58 -0.26 7.13 3.48
CA THR A 58 -0.36 8.01 4.64
C THR A 58 -1.61 8.87 4.55
N HIS A 59 -2.06 9.33 5.71
CA HIS A 59 -3.15 10.29 5.80
C HIS A 59 -2.63 11.52 6.54
N PRO A 60 -2.85 12.72 6.04
CA PRO A 60 -2.24 13.91 6.62
C PRO A 60 -2.65 14.21 8.06
N ASN A 61 -3.82 13.76 8.47
CA ASN A 61 -4.33 14.06 9.80
C ASN A 61 -4.44 12.86 10.73
N LEU A 62 -4.13 11.66 10.24
CA LEU A 62 -4.27 10.45 11.04
C LEU A 62 -2.91 9.85 11.30
N VAL A 63 -2.36 10.12 12.48
CA VAL A 63 -1.03 9.64 12.83
C VAL A 63 -0.98 8.13 13.02
N ARG A 64 -2.11 7.49 13.28
CA ARG A 64 -2.17 6.04 13.44
C ARG A 64 -2.75 5.36 12.21
N PHE A 65 -2.41 5.86 11.07
CA PHE A 65 -2.75 5.25 9.79
C PHE A 65 -1.49 4.62 9.22
N HIS A 66 -1.55 3.34 8.91
CA HIS A 66 -0.43 2.61 8.33
C HIS A 66 -0.93 1.83 7.12
N GLY A 67 -0.29 2.00 5.99
CA GLY A 67 -0.66 1.28 4.80
C GLY A 67 0.52 1.06 3.88
N ARG A 68 0.43 -0.01 3.10
CA ARG A 68 1.46 -0.38 2.14
C ARG A 68 0.84 -0.90 0.87
N VAL A 69 1.43 -0.50 -0.25
CA VAL A 69 1.09 -1.03 -1.56
C VAL A 69 2.33 -1.73 -2.10
N LEU A 70 2.17 -2.98 -2.48
CA LEU A 70 3.26 -3.73 -3.09
C LEU A 70 3.31 -3.45 -4.58
N ASN A 71 4.39 -3.83 -5.22
CA ASN A 71 4.54 -3.61 -6.66
C ASN A 71 3.44 -4.29 -7.46
N SER A 72 2.88 -5.37 -6.95
CA SER A 72 1.77 -6.08 -7.59
C SER A 72 0.44 -5.32 -7.51
N GLY A 73 0.37 -4.29 -6.69
CA GLY A 73 -0.87 -3.59 -6.42
C GLY A 73 -1.57 -4.06 -5.17
N ALA A 74 -1.12 -5.14 -4.56
CA ALA A 74 -1.72 -5.61 -3.33
C ALA A 74 -1.54 -4.57 -2.24
N VAL A 75 -2.59 -4.27 -1.51
CA VAL A 75 -2.55 -3.24 -0.48
C VAL A 75 -3.11 -3.74 0.83
N ASN A 76 -2.48 -3.32 1.92
CA ASN A 76 -2.94 -3.56 3.28
C ASN A 76 -2.85 -2.25 4.02
N ALA A 77 -3.85 -1.96 4.84
CA ALA A 77 -3.84 -0.74 5.63
C ALA A 77 -4.61 -0.94 6.93
N SER A 78 -4.26 -0.17 7.92
CA SER A 78 -4.96 -0.16 9.19
C SER A 78 -4.99 1.26 9.75
N VAL A 79 -6.02 1.57 10.51
CA VAL A 79 -6.19 2.89 11.11
C VAL A 79 -6.83 2.77 12.46
N ILE A 80 -6.41 3.63 13.38
CA ILE A 80 -7.02 3.75 14.70
C ILE A 80 -7.29 5.24 14.93
N VAL A 81 -8.53 5.57 15.26
CA VAL A 81 -8.94 6.93 15.56
C VAL A 81 -9.86 6.84 16.77
N MET A 82 -9.35 7.25 17.94
CA MET A 82 -10.11 7.21 19.19
C MET A 82 -10.60 5.79 19.49
N ASP A 83 -11.89 5.56 19.57
CA ASP A 83 -12.46 4.24 19.84
C ASP A 83 -12.79 3.47 18.57
N LYS A 84 -12.37 3.96 17.42
CA LYS A 84 -12.62 3.32 16.14
C LYS A 84 -11.35 2.72 15.58
N SER A 85 -11.47 1.56 15.00
CA SER A 85 -10.35 0.90 14.33
C SER A 85 -10.85 0.20 13.08
N ALA A 86 -9.98 0.08 12.10
CA ALA A 86 -10.30 -0.64 10.89
C ALA A 86 -9.03 -1.15 10.24
N SER A 87 -9.16 -2.27 9.56
CA SER A 87 -8.09 -2.78 8.72
C SER A 87 -8.70 -3.26 7.42
N GLY A 88 -7.95 -3.15 6.36
CA GLY A 88 -8.42 -3.51 5.05
C GLY A 88 -7.33 -4.04 4.16
N SER A 89 -7.76 -4.74 3.12
CA SER A 89 -6.84 -5.26 2.12
C SER A 89 -7.54 -5.23 0.77
N GLY A 90 -6.75 -5.26 -0.28
CA GLY A 90 -7.29 -5.24 -1.62
C GLY A 90 -6.20 -5.05 -2.64
N ARG A 91 -6.55 -4.41 -3.74
CA ARG A 91 -5.63 -4.25 -4.85
C ARG A 91 -5.85 -2.93 -5.56
N LEU A 92 -4.77 -2.28 -5.91
CA LEU A 92 -4.78 -1.08 -6.74
C LEU A 92 -4.34 -1.43 -8.17
N THR A 93 -4.91 -0.71 -9.12
CA THR A 93 -4.36 -0.62 -10.47
C THR A 93 -3.79 0.79 -10.62
N ALA A 94 -3.43 1.20 -11.82
CA ALA A 94 -2.84 2.52 -12.02
C ALA A 94 -3.79 3.66 -11.65
N ALA A 95 -5.09 3.47 -11.77
CA ALA A 95 -6.06 4.56 -11.58
C ALA A 95 -7.14 4.26 -10.55
N ALA A 96 -7.33 3.01 -10.16
CA ALA A 96 -8.45 2.61 -9.31
C ALA A 96 -8.06 1.47 -8.39
N GLY A 97 -8.90 1.19 -7.41
CA GLY A 97 -8.66 0.08 -6.53
C GLY A 97 -9.93 -0.31 -5.79
N ARG A 98 -9.88 -1.47 -5.18
CA ARG A 98 -10.98 -1.98 -4.36
C ARG A 98 -10.49 -3.06 -3.41
N GLY A 99 -11.27 -3.29 -2.40
CA GLY A 99 -10.96 -4.32 -1.43
C GLY A 99 -12.05 -4.44 -0.39
N THR A 100 -11.70 -5.08 0.71
CA THR A 100 -12.62 -5.28 1.84
C THR A 100 -12.00 -4.71 3.09
N TRP A 101 -12.82 -4.44 4.07
CA TRP A 101 -12.37 -3.93 5.35
C TRP A 101 -13.24 -4.47 6.48
N SER A 102 -12.69 -4.48 7.67
CA SER A 102 -13.42 -4.79 8.89
C SER A 102 -12.85 -3.95 10.03
N GLY A 103 -13.66 -3.71 11.04
CA GLY A 103 -13.23 -2.90 12.16
C GLY A 103 -14.28 -2.77 13.23
N TYR A 104 -14.06 -1.82 14.12
CA TYR A 104 -14.93 -1.58 15.26
C TYR A 104 -15.18 -0.10 15.44
N SER A 105 -16.39 0.25 15.88
CA SER A 105 -16.69 1.56 16.42
C SER A 105 -17.15 1.28 17.83
N GLY A 106 -16.27 1.55 18.81
CA GLY A 106 -16.46 1.08 20.16
C GLY A 106 -16.48 -0.44 20.18
N GLN A 107 -17.57 -1.03 20.61
CA GLN A 107 -17.74 -2.48 20.64
C GLN A 107 -18.52 -3.01 19.44
N THR A 108 -18.99 -2.14 18.58
CA THR A 108 -19.77 -2.53 17.41
C THR A 108 -18.83 -2.95 16.28
N ARG A 109 -19.01 -4.17 15.83
CA ARG A 109 -18.20 -4.67 14.71
C ARG A 109 -18.83 -4.27 13.38
N CYS A 110 -18.02 -3.78 12.48
CA CYS A 110 -18.44 -3.35 11.17
C CYS A 110 -17.53 -3.95 10.10
N GLY A 111 -18.01 -3.98 8.89
CA GLY A 111 -17.22 -4.39 7.76
C GLY A 111 -17.93 -4.11 6.45
N GLY A 112 -17.21 -4.24 5.38
CA GLY A 112 -17.73 -3.99 4.07
C GLY A 112 -16.66 -3.97 3.02
N TYR A 113 -16.82 -3.10 2.03
CA TYR A 113 -15.84 -2.96 0.97
C TYR A 113 -15.35 -1.52 0.89
N TRP A 114 -14.26 -1.34 0.20
CA TRP A 114 -13.75 -0.01 -0.10
C TRP A 114 -13.41 0.08 -1.58
N THR A 115 -13.52 1.29 -2.10
CA THR A 115 -13.08 1.61 -3.45
C THR A 115 -12.12 2.76 -3.40
N ALA A 116 -11.24 2.86 -4.38
CA ALA A 116 -10.27 3.92 -4.48
C ALA A 116 -10.18 4.42 -5.91
N GLN A 117 -9.96 5.72 -6.05
CA GLN A 117 -9.71 6.33 -7.34
C GLN A 117 -8.55 7.29 -7.20
N LYS A 118 -7.62 7.21 -8.13
CA LYS A 118 -6.48 8.09 -8.11
C LYS A 118 -6.95 9.49 -8.49
N ALA A 119 -6.63 10.44 -7.65
CA ALA A 119 -7.07 11.82 -7.86
C ALA A 119 -6.16 12.56 -8.83
N THR A 120 -4.87 12.26 -8.77
CA THR A 120 -3.89 12.93 -9.65
C THR A 120 -2.69 12.03 -9.89
#